data_78dd89b012e75f50f9ffcb92b3e19b9b
#
_entry.id   78dd89b012e75f50f9ffcb92b3e19b9b
#
_cell.length_a   1.000
_cell.length_b   1.000
_cell.length_c   1.000
_cell.angle_alpha   90.00
_cell.angle_beta   90.00
_cell.angle_gamma   90.00
#
_symmetry.space_group_name_H-M   'P 1'
#
loop_
_entity.id
_entity.type
_entity.pdbx_description
1 polymer ?
#
loop_
_entity_poly.entity_id
_entity_poly.type
_entity_poly.pdbx_seq_one_letter_code
_entity_poly.pdbx_strand_id
1 'polypeptide(L)'
;MNNLSMAKSHLSQAEERVKHAEEALERGNYPYVIRQSQETVELALKAALRVVGIEPPKWHDVGPILKQNATRFPEWFREKIPQMASISRKLRREREPSLYGDEESSLPPEALYTIEDAEEALKYAKFVYETCIKLLESVKSDV
;
A
#
# COMPACT_ATOMS: atom_id res chain seq x y z
N MET A 1 10.38 7.88 -21.74
CA MET A 1 10.30 7.61 -20.33
C MET A 1 9.64 6.25 -20.06
N ASN A 2 10.12 5.52 -19.09
CA ASN A 2 9.70 4.16 -18.90
C ASN A 2 8.84 3.99 -17.65
N ASN A 3 7.52 4.10 -17.82
CA ASN A 3 6.56 3.92 -16.73
C ASN A 3 6.62 2.50 -16.13
N LEU A 4 6.91 1.49 -16.96
CA LEU A 4 7.04 0.12 -16.46
C LEU A 4 8.27 -0.03 -15.56
N SER A 5 9.37 0.63 -15.90
CA SER A 5 10.56 0.63 -15.08
C SER A 5 10.30 1.29 -13.71
N MET A 6 9.57 2.40 -13.71
CA MET A 6 9.17 3.09 -12.48
C MET A 6 8.23 2.23 -11.65
N ALA A 7 7.25 1.57 -12.29
CA ALA A 7 6.32 0.68 -11.61
C ALA A 7 7.08 -0.49 -10.95
N LYS A 8 8.01 -1.08 -11.67
CA LYS A 8 8.84 -2.17 -11.16
C LYS A 8 9.64 -1.74 -9.93
N SER A 9 10.21 -0.52 -9.97
CA SER A 9 10.95 0.04 -8.84
C SER A 9 10.06 0.22 -7.62
N HIS A 10 8.87 0.81 -7.81
CA HIS A 10 7.92 0.99 -6.70
C HIS A 10 7.52 -0.34 -6.07
N LEU A 11 7.29 -1.37 -6.89
CA LEU A 11 6.91 -2.69 -6.37
C LEU A 11 8.07 -3.39 -5.67
N SER A 12 9.30 -3.19 -6.13
CA SER A 12 10.48 -3.69 -5.43
C SER A 12 10.60 -3.06 -4.05
N GLN A 13 10.36 -1.74 -3.95
CA GLN A 13 10.35 -1.03 -2.68
C GLN A 13 9.22 -1.52 -1.77
N ALA A 14 8.05 -1.79 -2.35
CA ALA A 14 6.91 -2.32 -1.60
C ALA A 14 7.24 -3.70 -1.03
N GLU A 15 7.89 -4.56 -1.80
CA GLU A 15 8.29 -5.89 -1.36
C GLU A 15 9.21 -5.84 -0.14
N GLU A 16 10.18 -4.92 -0.15
CA GLU A 16 11.07 -4.73 0.99
C GLU A 16 10.28 -4.37 2.25
N ARG A 17 9.28 -3.51 2.11
CA ARG A 17 8.46 -3.09 3.24
C ARG A 17 7.61 -4.22 3.80
N VAL A 18 7.10 -5.10 2.92
CA VAL A 18 6.38 -6.30 3.38
C VAL A 18 7.29 -7.18 4.23
N LYS A 19 8.52 -7.40 3.78
CA LYS A 19 9.50 -8.20 4.53
C LYS A 19 9.79 -7.60 5.90
N HIS A 20 10.01 -6.28 5.94
CA HIS A 20 10.25 -5.58 7.20
C HIS A 20 9.04 -5.64 8.13
N ALA A 21 7.83 -5.54 7.57
CA ALA A 21 6.60 -5.66 8.37
C ALA A 21 6.46 -7.05 8.97
N GLU A 22 6.77 -8.11 8.20
CA GLU A 22 6.73 -9.48 8.69
C GLU A 22 7.71 -9.70 9.84
N GLU A 23 8.94 -9.19 9.70
CA GLU A 23 9.94 -9.27 10.76
C GLU A 23 9.52 -8.52 12.02
N ALA A 24 8.96 -7.33 11.83
CA ALA A 24 8.49 -6.50 12.94
C ALA A 24 7.32 -7.16 13.68
N LEU A 25 6.44 -7.84 12.95
CA LEU A 25 5.33 -8.58 13.55
C LEU A 25 5.86 -9.66 14.50
N GLU A 26 6.87 -10.40 14.06
CA GLU A 26 7.50 -11.44 14.88
C GLU A 26 8.12 -10.87 16.15
N ARG A 27 8.65 -9.66 16.09
CA ARG A 27 9.26 -9.00 17.25
C ARG A 27 8.26 -8.27 18.13
N GLY A 28 6.99 -8.23 17.74
CA GLY A 28 5.97 -7.50 18.48
C GLY A 28 6.02 -5.99 18.33
N ASN A 29 6.68 -5.50 17.28
CA ASN A 29 6.74 -4.07 17.00
C ASN A 29 5.57 -3.66 16.09
N TYR A 30 4.38 -3.59 16.70
CA TYR A 30 3.14 -3.37 15.95
C TYR A 30 3.05 -2.00 15.25
N PRO A 31 3.47 -0.89 15.87
CA PRO A 31 3.46 0.40 15.16
C PRO A 31 4.27 0.36 13.87
N TYR A 32 5.41 -0.32 13.88
CA TYR A 32 6.25 -0.44 12.69
C TYR A 32 5.58 -1.29 11.61
N VAL A 33 4.87 -2.36 12.01
CA VAL A 33 4.07 -3.17 11.06
C VAL A 33 3.04 -2.29 10.36
N ILE A 34 2.31 -1.46 11.11
CA ILE A 34 1.31 -0.53 10.57
C ILE A 34 1.97 0.42 9.58
N ARG A 35 3.09 1.02 9.96
CA ARG A 35 3.81 1.98 9.13
C ARG A 35 4.30 1.36 7.81
N GLN A 36 4.93 0.20 7.90
CA GLN A 36 5.44 -0.48 6.70
C GLN A 36 4.32 -0.96 5.80
N SER A 37 3.21 -1.41 6.39
CA SER A 37 2.03 -1.83 5.62
C SER A 37 1.42 -0.66 4.86
N GLN A 38 1.33 0.51 5.49
CA GLN A 38 0.83 1.72 4.84
C GLN A 38 1.71 2.11 3.65
N GLU A 39 3.03 2.10 3.85
CA GLU A 39 3.97 2.45 2.77
C GLU A 39 3.93 1.45 1.62
N THR A 40 3.76 0.16 1.94
CA THR A 40 3.60 -0.89 0.93
C THR A 40 2.40 -0.58 0.02
N VAL A 41 1.25 -0.28 0.63
CA VAL A 41 0.02 0.01 -0.11
C VAL A 41 0.20 1.25 -0.99
N GLU A 42 0.77 2.30 -0.45
CA GLU A 42 0.98 3.54 -1.21
C GLU A 42 1.88 3.30 -2.43
N LEU A 43 3.00 2.61 -2.25
CA LEU A 43 3.93 2.31 -3.34
C LEU A 43 3.31 1.38 -4.38
N ALA A 44 2.59 0.34 -3.93
CA ALA A 44 1.98 -0.61 -4.85
C ALA A 44 0.91 0.06 -5.73
N LEU A 45 0.08 0.92 -5.14
CA LEU A 45 -0.96 1.61 -5.91
C LEU A 45 -0.38 2.66 -6.85
N LYS A 46 0.71 3.32 -6.46
CA LYS A 46 1.42 4.23 -7.36
C LYS A 46 2.01 3.46 -8.54
N ALA A 47 2.52 2.25 -8.29
CA ALA A 47 3.00 1.39 -9.37
C ALA A 47 1.87 1.03 -10.34
N ALA A 48 0.69 0.70 -9.82
CA ALA A 48 -0.47 0.38 -10.66
C ALA A 48 -0.83 1.53 -11.60
N LEU A 49 -0.80 2.77 -11.09
CA LEU A 49 -1.04 3.95 -11.93
C LEU A 49 0.00 4.06 -13.04
N ARG A 50 1.27 3.85 -12.70
CA ARG A 50 2.35 3.87 -13.69
C ARG A 50 2.16 2.82 -14.79
N VAL A 51 1.68 1.64 -14.42
CA VAL A 51 1.44 0.56 -15.39
C VAL A 51 0.47 1.01 -16.49
N VAL A 52 -0.54 1.80 -16.14
CA VAL A 52 -1.51 2.29 -17.12
C VAL A 52 -1.18 3.71 -17.64
N GLY A 53 0.03 4.16 -17.38
CA GLY A 53 0.53 5.42 -17.95
C GLY A 53 0.08 6.69 -17.24
N ILE A 54 -0.28 6.58 -15.98
CA ILE A 54 -0.70 7.73 -15.16
C ILE A 54 0.42 8.07 -14.18
N GLU A 55 0.81 9.34 -14.14
CA GLU A 55 1.77 9.82 -13.16
C GLU A 55 1.09 9.89 -11.78
N PRO A 56 1.59 9.17 -10.77
CA PRO A 56 0.94 9.18 -9.46
C PRO A 56 1.15 10.49 -8.72
N PRO A 57 0.19 10.92 -7.89
CA PRO A 57 0.35 12.10 -7.06
C PRO A 57 1.36 11.83 -5.96
N LYS A 58 2.13 12.86 -5.59
CA LYS A 58 3.15 12.71 -4.54
C LYS A 58 2.56 12.83 -3.14
N TRP A 59 1.51 13.64 -2.98
CA TRP A 59 1.04 14.09 -1.68
C TRP A 59 -0.37 13.66 -1.31
N HIS A 60 -1.11 13.04 -2.23
CA HIS A 60 -2.52 12.73 -2.05
C HIS A 60 -2.77 11.22 -1.97
N ASP A 61 -3.87 10.86 -1.33
CA ASP A 61 -4.35 9.48 -1.32
C ASP A 61 -4.57 9.02 -2.77
N VAL A 62 -4.03 7.84 -3.08
CA VAL A 62 -4.10 7.27 -4.44
C VAL A 62 -5.49 6.73 -4.77
N GLY A 63 -6.27 6.35 -3.75
CA GLY A 63 -7.59 5.73 -3.93
C GLY A 63 -8.52 6.46 -4.89
N PRO A 64 -8.78 7.76 -4.70
CA PRO A 64 -9.67 8.50 -5.59
C PRO A 64 -9.19 8.51 -7.05
N ILE A 65 -7.89 8.57 -7.26
CA ILE A 65 -7.31 8.60 -8.62
C ILE A 65 -7.50 7.26 -9.31
N LEU A 66 -7.37 6.14 -8.58
CA LEU A 66 -7.68 4.81 -9.10
C LEU A 66 -9.14 4.73 -9.55
N LYS A 67 -10.06 5.22 -8.72
CA LYS A 67 -11.49 5.20 -9.04
C LYS A 67 -11.81 6.03 -10.28
N GLN A 68 -11.20 7.20 -10.40
CA GLN A 68 -11.41 8.09 -11.54
C GLN A 68 -10.91 7.48 -12.85
N ASN A 69 -9.92 6.59 -12.77
CA ASN A 69 -9.28 5.99 -13.93
C ASN A 69 -9.54 4.48 -14.04
N ALA A 70 -10.59 4.00 -13.38
CA ALA A 70 -10.90 2.57 -13.31
C ALA A 70 -10.98 1.90 -14.67
N THR A 71 -11.52 2.58 -15.69
CA THR A 71 -11.68 2.04 -17.03
C THR A 71 -10.36 1.75 -17.75
N ARG A 72 -9.25 2.28 -17.26
CA ARG A 72 -7.92 2.05 -17.84
C ARG A 72 -7.30 0.72 -17.39
N PHE A 73 -7.91 0.09 -16.40
CA PHE A 73 -7.41 -1.17 -15.83
C PHE A 73 -8.22 -2.35 -16.36
N PRO A 74 -7.61 -3.55 -16.40
CA PRO A 74 -8.37 -4.74 -16.79
C PRO A 74 -9.47 -5.04 -15.77
N GLU A 75 -10.53 -5.72 -16.22
CA GLU A 75 -11.72 -5.96 -15.40
C GLU A 75 -11.41 -6.59 -14.04
N TRP A 76 -10.53 -7.60 -14.01
CA TRP A 76 -10.19 -8.29 -12.75
C TRP A 76 -9.52 -7.35 -11.73
N PHE A 77 -8.75 -6.35 -12.20
CA PHE A 77 -8.15 -5.34 -11.32
C PHE A 77 -9.20 -4.30 -10.92
N ARG A 78 -9.99 -3.85 -11.89
CA ARG A 78 -11.03 -2.84 -11.67
C ARG A 78 -11.99 -3.25 -10.57
N GLU A 79 -12.38 -4.52 -10.52
CA GLU A 79 -13.28 -5.06 -9.50
C GLU A 79 -12.70 -4.93 -8.09
N LYS A 80 -11.40 -4.87 -7.95
CA LYS A 80 -10.72 -4.77 -6.66
C LYS A 80 -10.42 -3.33 -6.24
N ILE A 81 -10.59 -2.37 -7.14
CA ILE A 81 -10.29 -0.96 -6.85
C ILE A 81 -11.04 -0.42 -5.62
N PRO A 82 -12.36 -0.65 -5.47
CA PRO A 82 -13.06 -0.13 -4.30
C PRO A 82 -12.46 -0.64 -2.98
N GLN A 83 -12.12 -1.91 -2.91
CA GLN A 83 -11.49 -2.49 -1.73
C GLN A 83 -10.10 -1.92 -1.48
N MET A 84 -9.29 -1.80 -2.53
CA MET A 84 -7.94 -1.26 -2.40
C MET A 84 -7.95 0.22 -2.00
N ALA A 85 -8.89 0.99 -2.54
CA ALA A 85 -9.06 2.40 -2.15
C ALA A 85 -9.46 2.54 -0.69
N SER A 86 -10.32 1.65 -0.20
CA SER A 86 -10.71 1.62 1.20
C SER A 86 -9.51 1.30 2.11
N ILE A 87 -8.73 0.31 1.72
CA ILE A 87 -7.50 -0.07 2.43
C ILE A 87 -6.52 1.10 2.49
N SER A 88 -6.31 1.76 1.36
CA SER A 88 -5.41 2.92 1.28
C SER A 88 -5.83 4.01 2.26
N ARG A 89 -7.13 4.34 2.28
CA ARG A 89 -7.65 5.36 3.18
C ARG A 89 -7.49 4.98 4.64
N LYS A 90 -7.79 3.74 5.00
CA LYS A 90 -7.65 3.26 6.38
C LYS A 90 -6.21 3.33 6.85
N LEU A 91 -5.28 2.81 6.07
CA LEU A 91 -3.88 2.79 6.47
C LEU A 91 -3.26 4.18 6.48
N ARG A 92 -3.67 5.05 5.54
CA ARG A 92 -3.16 6.41 5.51
C ARG A 92 -3.50 7.19 6.78
N ARG A 93 -4.63 6.93 7.42
CA ARG A 93 -5.01 7.54 8.69
C ARG A 93 -4.05 7.17 9.82
N GLU A 94 -3.38 6.02 9.72
CA GLU A 94 -2.44 5.53 10.72
C GLU A 94 -1.01 6.02 10.50
N ARG A 95 -0.78 6.81 9.47
CA ARG A 95 0.55 7.25 9.09
C ARG A 95 1.24 8.04 10.20
N GLU A 96 0.56 9.02 10.76
CA GLU A 96 1.09 9.82 11.86
C GLU A 96 1.00 9.12 13.22
N PRO A 97 -0.16 8.53 13.60
CA PRO A 97 -0.23 7.84 14.88
C PRO A 97 0.77 6.69 15.03
N SER A 98 1.07 5.97 13.97
CA SER A 98 2.04 4.88 14.03
C SER A 98 3.46 5.36 14.32
N LEU A 99 3.75 6.63 14.03
CA LEU A 99 5.06 7.22 14.28
C LEU A 99 5.10 8.04 15.57
N TYR A 100 4.07 8.85 15.81
CA TYR A 100 4.05 9.83 16.91
C TYR A 100 3.12 9.49 18.06
N GLY A 101 2.27 8.46 17.91
CA GLY A 101 1.26 8.15 18.92
C GLY A 101 0.11 9.14 18.91
N ASP A 102 -0.59 9.20 20.03
CA ASP A 102 -1.65 10.19 20.25
C ASP A 102 -1.08 11.29 21.15
N GLU A 103 -0.71 12.40 20.54
CA GLU A 103 -0.06 13.49 21.25
C GLU A 103 -0.98 14.18 22.24
N GLU A 104 -2.28 14.28 21.96
CA GLU A 104 -3.24 14.90 22.88
C GLU A 104 -3.37 14.14 24.19
N SER A 105 -3.45 12.82 24.13
CA SER A 105 -3.57 11.97 25.32
C SER A 105 -2.22 11.49 25.84
N SER A 106 -1.12 11.88 25.20
CA SER A 106 0.24 11.47 25.55
C SER A 106 0.45 9.96 25.54
N LEU A 107 -0.18 9.28 24.57
CA LEU A 107 -0.01 7.84 24.38
C LEU A 107 1.04 7.57 23.29
N PRO A 108 2.06 6.76 23.58
CA PRO A 108 3.05 6.40 22.57
C PRO A 108 2.43 5.45 21.55
N PRO A 109 3.06 5.28 20.36
CA PRO A 109 2.52 4.37 19.34
C PRO A 109 2.26 2.95 19.84
N GLU A 110 3.11 2.44 20.71
CA GLU A 110 3.00 1.08 21.25
C GLU A 110 1.71 0.86 22.04
N ALA A 111 1.10 1.92 22.56
CA ALA A 111 -0.16 1.83 23.30
C ALA A 111 -1.39 1.86 22.39
N LEU A 112 -1.23 2.15 21.09
CA LEU A 112 -2.34 2.32 20.18
C LEU A 112 -2.71 1.07 19.39
N TYR A 113 -1.79 0.13 19.25
CA TYR A 113 -1.99 -0.99 18.33
C TYR A 113 -1.87 -2.33 19.03
N THR A 114 -2.77 -3.25 18.65
CA THR A 114 -2.75 -4.64 19.10
C THR A 114 -2.13 -5.51 18.00
N ILE A 115 -1.87 -6.78 18.35
CA ILE A 115 -1.40 -7.75 17.35
C ILE A 115 -2.43 -7.91 16.22
N GLU A 116 -3.72 -7.88 16.56
CA GLU A 116 -4.80 -8.00 15.57
C GLU A 116 -4.76 -6.83 14.57
N ASP A 117 -4.52 -5.63 15.05
CA ASP A 117 -4.38 -4.45 14.18
C ASP A 117 -3.21 -4.63 13.21
N ALA A 118 -2.09 -5.10 13.71
CA ALA A 118 -0.88 -5.30 12.92
C ALA A 118 -1.07 -6.41 11.88
N GLU A 119 -1.66 -7.53 12.28
CA GLU A 119 -1.96 -8.64 11.38
C GLU A 119 -2.90 -8.23 10.26
N GLU A 120 -3.95 -7.46 10.59
CA GLU A 120 -4.89 -6.95 9.59
C GLU A 120 -4.19 -6.02 8.60
N ALA A 121 -3.38 -5.09 9.09
CA ALA A 121 -2.66 -4.16 8.23
C ALA A 121 -1.74 -4.89 7.28
N LEU A 122 -1.00 -5.88 7.76
CA LEU A 122 -0.09 -6.66 6.93
C LEU A 122 -0.85 -7.48 5.89
N LYS A 123 -1.99 -8.06 6.26
CA LYS A 123 -2.84 -8.80 5.33
C LYS A 123 -3.33 -7.89 4.20
N TYR A 124 -3.77 -6.69 4.53
CA TYR A 124 -4.19 -5.69 3.54
C TYR A 124 -3.04 -5.32 2.60
N ALA A 125 -1.86 -5.09 3.18
CA ALA A 125 -0.68 -4.71 2.40
C ALA A 125 -0.30 -5.80 1.41
N LYS A 126 -0.30 -7.06 1.86
CA LYS A 126 0.00 -8.20 0.98
C LYS A 126 -1.02 -8.33 -0.15
N PHE A 127 -2.30 -8.18 0.16
CA PHE A 127 -3.36 -8.25 -0.84
C PHE A 127 -3.16 -7.20 -1.93
N VAL A 128 -2.90 -5.96 -1.54
CA VAL A 128 -2.69 -4.87 -2.51
C VAL A 128 -1.42 -5.10 -3.31
N TYR A 129 -0.33 -5.47 -2.64
CA TYR A 129 0.94 -5.75 -3.30
C TYR A 129 0.79 -6.85 -4.35
N GLU A 130 0.19 -7.99 -3.98
CA GLU A 130 0.02 -9.12 -4.89
C GLU A 130 -0.87 -8.78 -6.09
N THR A 131 -1.91 -7.99 -5.86
CA THR A 131 -2.79 -7.53 -6.93
C THR A 131 -2.03 -6.66 -7.93
N CYS A 132 -1.18 -5.76 -7.42
CA CYS A 132 -0.41 -4.85 -8.27
C CYS A 132 0.74 -5.57 -9.01
N ILE A 133 1.38 -6.56 -8.37
CA ILE A 133 2.38 -7.41 -9.03
C ILE A 133 1.73 -8.15 -10.20
N LYS A 134 0.55 -8.71 -9.98
CA LYS A 134 -0.19 -9.42 -11.04
C LYS A 134 -0.50 -8.48 -12.20
N LEU A 135 -0.84 -7.24 -11.91
CA LEU A 135 -1.09 -6.24 -12.96
C LEU A 135 0.17 -5.98 -13.79
N LEU A 136 1.31 -5.76 -13.14
CA LEU A 136 2.58 -5.54 -13.83
C LEU A 136 2.93 -6.74 -14.71
N GLU A 137 2.81 -7.95 -14.18
CA GLU A 137 3.13 -9.18 -14.92
C GLU A 137 2.22 -9.38 -16.13
N SER A 138 0.94 -9.01 -16.03
CA SER A 138 0.00 -9.14 -17.14
C SER A 138 0.38 -8.25 -18.32
N VAL A 139 0.91 -7.06 -18.05
CA VAL A 139 1.36 -6.15 -19.09
C VAL A 139 2.68 -6.61 -19.72
N LYS A 140 3.59 -7.14 -18.90
CA LYS A 140 4.88 -7.65 -19.38
C LYS A 140 4.70 -8.83 -20.34
N SER A 141 3.73 -9.67 -20.10
CA SER A 141 3.49 -10.85 -20.96
C SER A 141 2.88 -10.49 -22.31
N ASP A 142 2.39 -9.25 -22.47
CA ASP A 142 1.81 -8.76 -23.71
C ASP A 142 2.85 -8.12 -24.65
N VAL A 143 4.11 -8.10 -24.26
CA VAL A 143 5.19 -7.45 -25.02
C VAL A 143 6.02 -8.47 -25.79
#